data_7e66350514c6375fcca551b1c81ef32f
#
_entry.id   7e66350514c6375fcca551b1c81ef32f
#
_cell.length_a   1.000
_cell.length_b   1.000
_cell.length_c   1.000
_cell.angle_alpha   90.00
_cell.angle_beta   90.00
_cell.angle_gamma   90.00
#
_symmetry.space_group_name_H-M   'P 1'
#
loop_
_entity.id
_entity.type
_entity.pdbx_description
1 polymer ?
#
loop_
_entity_poly.entity_id
_entity_poly.type
_entity_poly.pdbx_seq_one_letter_code
_entity_poly.pdbx_strand_id
1 'polypeptide(L)'
;LFAVGGNSERARRVCMKIKRIRVSAFAIVGLMAAIGGIFGASIYGSVSYTAFAGGSLLLEAIGAAVIGGTSFFGGRGSVWNAILGALVIGSLGNGLDLSGASAADKLMVSGAILLLAVAIDALSRNSVGGR
;
A
#
# COMPACT_ATOMS: atom_id res chain seq x y z
N LEU A 1 14.90 -0.42 7.67
CA LEU A 1 14.02 -0.95 6.61
C LEU A 1 14.37 -0.38 5.24
N PHE A 2 14.53 0.93 5.08
CA PHE A 2 14.84 1.58 3.80
C PHE A 2 16.14 1.08 3.14
N ALA A 3 17.21 0.89 3.93
CA ALA A 3 18.49 0.41 3.44
C ALA A 3 18.43 -1.03 2.89
N VAL A 4 17.57 -1.87 3.47
CA VAL A 4 17.35 -3.25 3.03
C VAL A 4 16.44 -3.31 1.81
N GLY A 5 15.46 -2.41 1.71
CA GLY A 5 14.54 -2.32 0.57
C GLY A 5 15.18 -1.79 -0.70
N GLY A 6 16.17 -0.89 -0.60
CA GLY A 6 16.84 -0.29 -1.75
C GLY A 6 17.92 -1.16 -2.38
N ASN A 7 18.71 -1.88 -1.59
CA ASN A 7 19.74 -2.79 -2.08
C ASN A 7 20.16 -3.81 -0.99
N SER A 8 19.56 -4.98 -1.04
CA SER A 8 19.77 -6.06 -0.07
C SER A 8 21.21 -6.58 -0.06
N GLU A 9 21.92 -6.49 -1.20
CA GLU A 9 23.30 -6.95 -1.33
C GLU A 9 24.29 -6.01 -0.63
N ARG A 10 24.08 -4.70 -0.72
CA ARG A 10 24.87 -3.70 0.02
C ARG A 10 24.61 -3.79 1.52
N ALA A 11 23.35 -4.00 1.94
CA ALA A 11 23.00 -4.17 3.35
C ALA A 11 23.65 -5.43 3.96
N ARG A 12 23.85 -6.47 3.17
CA ARG A 12 24.51 -7.72 3.58
C ARG A 12 26.01 -7.52 3.85
N ARG A 13 26.69 -6.66 3.08
CA ARG A 13 28.11 -6.34 3.24
C ARG A 13 28.41 -5.56 4.53
N VAL A 14 27.41 -4.90 5.12
CA VAL A 14 27.53 -4.13 6.37
C VAL A 14 27.14 -4.96 7.60
N CYS A 15 27.19 -6.30 7.52
CA CYS A 15 26.87 -7.24 8.60
C CYS A 15 25.49 -7.05 9.26
N MET A 16 24.53 -6.46 8.55
CA MET A 16 23.16 -6.29 9.07
C MET A 16 22.42 -7.62 9.08
N LYS A 17 21.77 -7.95 10.18
CA LYS A 17 20.96 -9.17 10.33
C LYS A 17 19.62 -9.01 9.58
N ILE A 18 19.67 -9.08 8.23
CA ILE A 18 18.54 -8.85 7.33
C ILE A 18 17.33 -9.71 7.71
N LYS A 19 17.56 -10.97 8.15
CA LYS A 19 16.47 -11.85 8.62
C LYS A 19 15.68 -11.25 9.77
N ARG A 20 16.34 -10.67 10.79
CA ARG A 20 15.64 -10.04 11.93
C ARG A 20 14.85 -8.81 11.52
N ILE A 21 15.42 -7.98 10.65
CA ILE A 21 14.75 -6.77 10.14
C ILE A 21 13.50 -7.16 9.33
N ARG A 22 13.60 -8.20 8.52
CA ARG A 22 12.47 -8.69 7.74
C ARG A 22 11.37 -9.28 8.63
N VAL A 23 11.74 -10.11 9.61
CA VAL A 23 10.79 -10.69 10.57
C VAL A 23 10.09 -9.60 11.39
N SER A 24 10.81 -8.60 11.88
CA SER A 24 10.20 -7.49 12.63
C SER A 24 9.25 -6.67 11.76
N ALA A 25 9.58 -6.43 10.49
CA ALA A 25 8.68 -5.75 9.56
C ALA A 25 7.39 -6.53 9.36
N PHE A 26 7.47 -7.83 9.09
CA PHE A 26 6.29 -8.69 8.93
C PHE A 26 5.47 -8.80 10.22
N ALA A 27 6.12 -8.84 11.39
CA ALA A 27 5.42 -8.86 12.67
C ALA A 27 4.61 -7.57 12.89
N ILE A 28 5.18 -6.40 12.60
CA ILE A 28 4.47 -5.12 12.71
C ILE A 28 3.30 -5.05 11.73
N VAL A 29 3.51 -5.45 10.47
CA VAL A 29 2.44 -5.49 9.46
C VAL A 29 1.32 -6.44 9.87
N GLY A 30 1.67 -7.64 10.37
CA GLY A 30 0.69 -8.61 10.87
C GLY A 30 -0.13 -8.08 12.05
N LEU A 31 0.51 -7.36 12.97
CA LEU A 31 -0.17 -6.75 14.10
C LEU A 31 -1.13 -5.64 13.65
N MET A 32 -0.69 -4.78 12.74
CA MET A 32 -1.56 -3.73 12.16
C MET A 32 -2.72 -4.33 11.36
N ALA A 33 -2.49 -5.40 10.62
CA ALA A 33 -3.53 -6.12 9.89
C ALA A 33 -4.56 -6.76 10.83
N ALA A 34 -4.13 -7.32 11.96
CA ALA A 34 -5.03 -7.86 12.97
C ALA A 34 -5.94 -6.78 13.57
N ILE A 35 -5.38 -5.63 13.91
CA ILE A 35 -6.15 -4.48 14.41
C ILE A 35 -7.16 -4.03 13.33
N GLY A 36 -6.71 -3.86 12.09
CA GLY A 36 -7.58 -3.50 10.98
C GLY A 36 -8.69 -4.51 10.72
N GLY A 37 -8.39 -5.81 10.86
CA GLY A 37 -9.39 -6.89 10.77
C GLY A 37 -10.46 -6.83 11.85
N ILE A 38 -10.10 -6.52 13.09
CA ILE A 38 -11.05 -6.35 14.20
C ILE A 38 -11.99 -5.17 13.93
N PHE A 39 -11.45 -4.02 13.51
CA PHE A 39 -12.27 -2.87 13.13
C PHE A 39 -13.19 -3.17 11.96
N GLY A 40 -12.66 -3.84 10.92
CA GLY A 40 -13.45 -4.26 9.76
C GLY A 40 -14.59 -5.19 10.15
N ALA A 41 -14.33 -6.21 10.95
CA ALA A 41 -15.37 -7.12 11.44
C ALA A 41 -16.44 -6.40 12.26
N SER A 42 -16.07 -5.40 13.04
CA SER A 42 -17.00 -4.59 13.83
C SER A 42 -17.92 -3.74 12.96
N ILE A 43 -17.40 -3.15 11.88
CA ILE A 43 -18.16 -2.28 10.98
C ILE A 43 -19.13 -3.09 10.12
N TYR A 44 -18.67 -4.22 9.58
CA TYR A 44 -19.50 -5.04 8.68
C TYR A 44 -20.40 -6.02 9.42
N GLY A 45 -20.29 -6.16 10.76
CA GLY A 45 -21.11 -7.06 11.58
C GLY A 45 -20.96 -8.54 11.24
N SER A 46 -20.15 -8.88 10.23
CA SER A 46 -19.89 -10.25 9.80
C SER A 46 -18.54 -10.37 9.12
N VAL A 47 -17.89 -11.51 9.27
CA VAL A 47 -16.66 -11.84 8.57
C VAL A 47 -17.02 -12.71 7.38
N SER A 48 -17.14 -12.10 6.21
CA SER A 48 -17.33 -12.82 4.95
C SER A 48 -16.04 -12.87 4.17
N TYR A 49 -15.67 -14.05 3.69
CA TYR A 49 -14.50 -14.23 2.84
C TYR A 49 -14.57 -13.36 1.58
N THR A 50 -15.76 -13.22 1.00
CA THR A 50 -15.96 -12.39 -0.20
C THR A 50 -15.82 -10.89 0.04
N ALA A 51 -16.16 -10.41 1.23
CA ALA A 51 -16.02 -9.00 1.58
C ALA A 51 -14.52 -8.61 1.79
N PHE A 52 -13.72 -9.54 2.33
CA PHE A 52 -12.31 -9.27 2.62
C PHE A 52 -11.33 -9.84 1.59
N ALA A 53 -11.68 -10.93 0.90
CA ALA A 53 -10.78 -11.61 -0.04
C ALA A 53 -11.00 -11.25 -1.51
N GLY A 54 -11.93 -10.34 -1.81
CA GLY A 54 -12.25 -9.92 -3.19
C GLY A 54 -11.13 -9.15 -3.90
N GLY A 55 -9.91 -9.13 -3.36
CA GLY A 55 -8.76 -8.47 -3.97
C GLY A 55 -8.78 -6.94 -3.89
N SER A 56 -9.92 -6.32 -3.60
CA SER A 56 -10.07 -4.87 -3.51
C SER A 56 -9.21 -4.26 -2.41
N LEU A 57 -9.23 -4.85 -1.22
CA LEU A 57 -8.41 -4.37 -0.08
C LEU A 57 -6.91 -4.39 -0.38
N LEU A 58 -6.43 -5.42 -1.09
CA LEU A 58 -5.02 -5.49 -1.46
C LEU A 58 -4.66 -4.38 -2.45
N LEU A 59 -5.50 -4.16 -3.46
CA LEU A 59 -5.29 -3.10 -4.45
C LEU A 59 -5.39 -1.71 -3.81
N GLU A 60 -6.35 -1.50 -2.90
CA GLU A 60 -6.51 -0.26 -2.15
C GLU A 60 -5.30 0.01 -1.24
N ALA A 61 -4.81 -1.01 -0.52
CA ALA A 61 -3.63 -0.88 0.33
C ALA A 61 -2.36 -0.55 -0.47
N ILE A 62 -2.16 -1.23 -1.61
CA ILE A 62 -1.06 -0.93 -2.52
C ILE A 62 -1.22 0.48 -3.09
N GLY A 63 -2.42 0.83 -3.57
CA GLY A 63 -2.74 2.15 -4.10
C GLY A 63 -2.47 3.26 -3.08
N ALA A 64 -2.92 3.09 -1.84
CA ALA A 64 -2.68 4.02 -0.75
C ALA A 64 -1.18 4.22 -0.48
N ALA A 65 -0.40 3.14 -0.46
CA ALA A 65 1.04 3.22 -0.25
C ALA A 65 1.75 3.96 -1.40
N VAL A 66 1.37 3.69 -2.65
CA VAL A 66 1.98 4.31 -3.84
C VAL A 66 1.58 5.78 -3.96
N ILE A 67 0.30 6.13 -3.80
CA ILE A 67 -0.18 7.52 -3.78
C ILE A 67 0.48 8.30 -2.65
N GLY A 68 0.71 7.67 -1.49
CA GLY A 68 1.48 8.23 -0.40
C GLY A 68 2.97 8.43 -0.71
N GLY A 69 3.41 8.19 -1.95
CA GLY A 69 4.80 8.40 -2.37
C GLY A 69 5.77 7.34 -1.85
N THR A 70 5.25 6.18 -1.43
CA THR A 70 6.09 5.02 -1.13
C THR A 70 6.48 4.36 -2.44
N SER A 71 7.78 4.36 -2.78
CA SER A 71 8.24 3.73 -4.02
C SER A 71 7.94 2.23 -4.03
N PHE A 72 7.26 1.77 -5.07
CA PHE A 72 6.94 0.36 -5.28
C PHE A 72 8.19 -0.53 -5.35
N PHE A 73 9.29 0.03 -5.84
CA PHE A 73 10.58 -0.68 -5.97
C PHE A 73 11.45 -0.61 -4.72
N GLY A 74 10.97 0.03 -3.64
CA GLY A 74 11.64 0.12 -2.35
C GLY A 74 12.68 1.26 -2.24
N GLY A 75 13.13 1.50 -1.03
CA GLY A 75 14.18 2.47 -0.72
C GLY A 75 13.70 3.88 -0.39
N ARG A 76 12.45 4.26 -0.70
CA ARG A 76 11.86 5.58 -0.39
C ARG A 76 10.43 5.42 0.08
N GLY A 77 10.04 6.16 1.10
CA GLY A 77 8.69 6.18 1.61
C GLY A 77 8.60 6.86 2.98
N SER A 78 7.41 7.27 3.36
CA SER A 78 7.13 7.83 4.68
C SER A 78 5.81 7.27 5.19
N VAL A 79 5.77 6.92 6.47
CA VAL A 79 4.55 6.42 7.11
C VAL A 79 3.44 7.47 7.07
N TRP A 80 3.78 8.74 7.30
CA TRP A 80 2.83 9.85 7.23
C TRP A 80 2.20 10.01 5.85
N ASN A 81 3.01 9.89 4.82
CA ASN A 81 2.52 9.97 3.45
C ASN A 81 1.63 8.78 3.09
N ALA A 82 1.94 7.57 3.60
CA ALA A 82 1.08 6.40 3.41
C ALA A 82 -0.30 6.59 4.08
N ILE A 83 -0.36 7.23 5.25
CA ILE A 83 -1.62 7.57 5.91
C ILE A 83 -2.43 8.55 5.06
N LEU A 84 -1.80 9.58 4.50
CA LEU A 84 -2.46 10.52 3.59
C LEU A 84 -2.97 9.80 2.33
N GLY A 85 -2.19 8.91 1.75
CA GLY A 85 -2.62 8.08 0.63
C GLY A 85 -3.83 7.20 0.97
N ALA A 86 -3.85 6.61 2.16
CA ALA A 86 -4.99 5.82 2.63
C ALA A 86 -6.26 6.67 2.81
N LEU A 87 -6.13 7.90 3.31
CA LEU A 87 -7.25 8.84 3.41
C LEU A 87 -7.80 9.20 2.02
N VAL A 88 -6.93 9.43 1.04
CA VAL A 88 -7.35 9.74 -0.33
C VAL A 88 -8.11 8.55 -0.94
N ILE A 89 -7.56 7.35 -0.88
CA ILE A 89 -8.23 6.15 -1.41
C ILE A 89 -9.54 5.88 -0.68
N GLY A 90 -9.56 5.98 0.65
CA GLY A 90 -10.77 5.77 1.45
C GLY A 90 -11.86 6.79 1.15
N SER A 91 -11.50 8.06 0.96
CA SER A 91 -12.48 9.10 0.60
C SER A 91 -13.03 8.91 -0.82
N LEU A 92 -12.21 8.47 -1.77
CA LEU A 92 -12.65 8.12 -3.12
C LEU A 92 -13.59 6.92 -3.11
N GLY A 93 -13.24 5.86 -2.36
CA GLY A 93 -14.10 4.69 -2.20
C GLY A 93 -15.47 5.06 -1.63
N ASN A 94 -15.49 5.83 -0.56
CA ASN A 94 -16.73 6.33 0.06
C ASN A 94 -17.53 7.24 -0.89
N GLY A 95 -16.86 8.11 -1.65
CA GLY A 95 -17.52 8.97 -2.63
C GLY A 95 -18.20 8.17 -3.75
N LEU A 96 -17.57 7.11 -4.23
CA LEU A 96 -18.14 6.20 -5.21
C LEU A 96 -19.31 5.38 -4.65
N ASP A 97 -19.24 4.98 -3.37
CA ASP A 97 -20.35 4.32 -2.68
C ASP A 97 -21.59 5.22 -2.59
N LEU A 98 -21.39 6.47 -2.21
CA LEU A 98 -22.48 7.45 -2.12
C LEU A 98 -23.08 7.81 -3.48
N SER A 99 -22.32 7.74 -4.56
CA SER A 99 -22.80 7.96 -5.92
C SER A 99 -23.54 6.74 -6.53
N GLY A 100 -23.61 5.63 -5.79
CA GLY A 100 -24.27 4.41 -6.26
C GLY A 100 -23.47 3.64 -7.31
N ALA A 101 -22.16 3.86 -7.40
CA ALA A 101 -21.29 3.19 -8.36
C ALA A 101 -21.26 1.68 -8.09
N SER A 102 -21.22 0.89 -9.16
CA SER A 102 -21.10 -0.56 -9.04
C SER A 102 -19.72 -0.99 -8.53
N ALA A 103 -19.61 -2.20 -8.00
CA ALA A 103 -18.32 -2.74 -7.58
C ALA A 103 -17.30 -2.81 -8.72
N ALA A 104 -17.77 -3.00 -9.96
CA ALA A 104 -16.93 -2.99 -11.15
C ALA A 104 -16.37 -1.59 -11.42
N ASP A 105 -17.16 -0.54 -11.29
CA ASP A 105 -16.72 0.85 -11.49
C ASP A 105 -15.65 1.25 -10.47
N LYS A 106 -15.80 0.83 -9.21
CA LYS A 106 -14.81 1.05 -8.16
C LYS A 106 -13.47 0.39 -8.49
N LEU A 107 -13.48 -0.86 -8.95
CA LEU A 107 -12.27 -1.57 -9.35
C LEU A 107 -11.60 -0.89 -10.56
N MET A 108 -12.38 -0.42 -11.53
CA MET A 108 -11.84 0.31 -12.69
C MET A 108 -11.19 1.62 -12.27
N VAL A 109 -11.84 2.40 -11.42
CA VAL A 109 -11.30 3.67 -10.92
C VAL A 109 -10.05 3.43 -10.06
N SER A 110 -10.10 2.49 -9.13
CA SER A 110 -8.94 2.14 -8.29
C SER A 110 -7.76 1.64 -9.11
N GLY A 111 -8.02 0.80 -10.11
CA GLY A 111 -6.99 0.32 -11.04
C GLY A 111 -6.39 1.43 -11.88
N ALA A 112 -7.19 2.35 -12.40
CA ALA A 112 -6.73 3.50 -13.16
C ALA A 112 -5.84 4.43 -12.31
N ILE A 113 -6.25 4.72 -11.09
CA ILE A 113 -5.48 5.53 -10.14
C ILE A 113 -4.14 4.87 -9.82
N LEU A 114 -4.14 3.55 -9.59
CA LEU A 114 -2.93 2.79 -9.33
C LEU A 114 -1.95 2.86 -10.52
N LEU A 115 -2.46 2.68 -11.75
CA LEU A 115 -1.64 2.77 -12.96
C LEU A 115 -1.03 4.16 -13.12
N LEU A 116 -1.80 5.21 -12.89
CA LEU A 116 -1.31 6.59 -12.94
C LEU A 116 -0.24 6.85 -11.88
N ALA A 117 -0.46 6.39 -10.65
CA ALA A 117 0.50 6.55 -9.56
C ALA A 117 1.82 5.83 -9.84
N VAL A 118 1.76 4.59 -10.35
CA VAL A 118 2.96 3.82 -10.74
C VAL A 118 3.66 4.46 -11.94
N ALA A 119 2.92 4.97 -12.92
CA ALA A 119 3.50 5.66 -14.06
C ALA A 119 4.26 6.94 -13.64
N ILE A 120 3.69 7.71 -12.72
CA ILE A 120 4.35 8.90 -12.18
C ILE A 120 5.62 8.52 -11.40
N ASP A 121 5.58 7.47 -10.58
CA ASP A 121 6.77 6.98 -9.85
C ASP A 121 7.87 6.52 -10.82
N ALA A 122 7.51 5.80 -11.87
CA ALA A 122 8.43 5.35 -12.90
C ALA A 122 9.08 6.51 -13.68
N LEU A 123 8.30 7.52 -14.06
CA LEU A 123 8.79 8.71 -14.75
C LEU A 123 9.71 9.56 -13.85
N SER A 124 9.34 9.73 -12.60
CA SER A 124 10.16 10.45 -11.60
C SER A 124 11.53 9.81 -11.39
N ARG A 125 11.64 8.50 -11.51
CA ARG A 125 12.92 7.79 -11.41
C ARG A 125 13.83 8.02 -12.60
N ASN A 126 13.29 8.08 -13.81
CA ASN A 126 14.07 8.33 -15.02
C ASN A 126 14.68 9.75 -15.04
N SER A 127 14.00 10.71 -14.41
CA SER A 127 14.48 12.10 -14.29
C SER A 127 15.65 12.25 -13.32
N VAL A 128 15.81 11.38 -12.33
CA VAL A 128 16.86 11.45 -11.30
C VAL A 128 18.09 10.59 -11.67
N GLY A 129 17.94 9.63 -12.58
CA GLY A 129 19.01 8.73 -13.02
C GLY A 129 19.93 9.31 -14.11
N GLY A 130 19.69 10.53 -14.56
CA GLY A 130 20.41 11.21 -15.66
C GLY A 130 21.49 12.21 -15.22
N ARG A 131 22.00 12.10 -13.98
CA ARG A 131 23.18 12.87 -13.53
C ARG A 131 24.19 11.97 -12.85
#